data_801472f3070ccc2d88ac7751a13a1f18
#
_entry.id   801472f3070ccc2d88ac7751a13a1f18
#
_cell.length_a   1.000
_cell.length_b   1.000
_cell.length_c   1.000
_cell.angle_alpha   90.00
_cell.angle_beta   90.00
_cell.angle_gamma   90.00
#
_symmetry.space_group_name_H-M   'P 1'
#
loop_
_entity.id
_entity.type
_entity.pdbx_description
1 polymer ?
#
loop_
_entity_poly.entity_id
_entity_poly.type
_entity_poly.pdbx_seq_one_letter_code
_entity_poly.pdbx_strand_id
1 'polypeptide(L)'
;MSEITSITLPVPIDWSTKSKAAEEHIKKLKDVLKHPHNESNYISALVEECAEELIPNRKQVASYWEPYLMGELTLESFFLEWLTYTPTTLSPGKYIEYWDYLVNTQSGLILSNDAYFKPWFKDFLNFHGDWINSTSSTATLADWMKFGGTKAHPFNIEDYERPDPTSSTGGFKSFNQFFLRNLKPGQRPICNAEPADDVIVAPCDGGVFYLDRGSAPGNTEEVLSRDYDLPGKSDRFDLLEALPGYGPYFLGGQLLDILLWFTDYHHFHAPVTGEVIHQGLYEGSYNYDFGDYNPEDFYAPKLPSDSDKVGWYDKLGKHQRYVWIIKTERFGLVAMIAIGFWGVGSIVNAIKDKSKVEKGQYMGHFGYGGSSIVLAFKPSLDLQFKVGEKPVEGPDKPVLMEVRKCLGKRMKPFSW
;
A
#
# COMPACT_ATOMS: atom_id res chain seq x y z
N MET A 1 -19.23 22.70 2.90
CA MET A 1 -18.90 21.35 2.39
C MET A 1 -17.70 21.52 1.48
N SER A 2 -16.52 21.04 1.89
CA SER A 2 -15.36 21.05 1.00
C SER A 2 -15.63 20.07 -0.14
N GLU A 3 -15.79 20.57 -1.35
CA GLU A 3 -15.82 19.72 -2.54
C GLU A 3 -14.48 18.96 -2.65
N ILE A 4 -14.50 17.75 -3.20
CA ILE A 4 -13.27 17.09 -3.58
C ILE A 4 -12.66 17.95 -4.68
N THR A 5 -11.52 18.55 -4.38
CA THR A 5 -10.81 19.36 -5.37
C THR A 5 -10.33 18.44 -6.48
N SER A 6 -10.75 18.70 -7.71
CA SER A 6 -10.25 17.99 -8.87
C SER A 6 -8.74 18.20 -8.95
N ILE A 7 -7.98 17.10 -8.97
CA ILE A 7 -6.52 17.12 -8.98
C ILE A 7 -6.08 17.07 -10.43
N THR A 8 -5.14 17.92 -10.80
CA THR A 8 -4.56 17.88 -12.13
C THR A 8 -3.87 16.54 -12.35
N LEU A 9 -4.36 15.79 -13.33
CA LEU A 9 -3.74 14.51 -13.69
C LEU A 9 -2.29 14.73 -14.17
N PRO A 10 -1.37 13.80 -13.89
CA PRO A 10 0.02 13.93 -14.30
C PRO A 10 0.14 14.05 -15.82
N VAL A 11 1.07 14.88 -16.28
CA VAL A 11 1.36 15.04 -17.71
C VAL A 11 2.11 13.80 -18.19
N PRO A 12 1.60 13.09 -19.19
CA PRO A 12 2.29 11.92 -19.72
C PRO A 12 3.62 12.31 -20.38
N ILE A 13 4.60 11.41 -20.27
CA ILE A 13 5.91 11.56 -20.90
C ILE A 13 5.98 10.81 -22.22
N ASP A 14 6.92 11.22 -23.08
CA ASP A 14 7.32 10.43 -24.23
C ASP A 14 8.36 9.40 -23.81
N TRP A 15 7.98 8.13 -23.83
CA TRP A 15 8.85 7.02 -23.44
C TRP A 15 10.13 6.91 -24.27
N SER A 16 10.08 7.32 -25.53
CA SER A 16 11.26 7.27 -26.41
C SER A 16 12.46 8.03 -25.87
N THR A 17 12.20 9.05 -25.05
CA THR A 17 13.27 9.87 -24.39
C THR A 17 13.92 9.15 -23.21
N LYS A 18 13.29 8.13 -22.64
CA LYS A 18 13.72 7.41 -21.44
C LYS A 18 14.15 5.96 -21.70
N SER A 19 13.60 5.31 -22.73
CA SER A 19 13.75 3.89 -23.00
C SER A 19 15.21 3.44 -23.05
N LYS A 20 16.05 4.15 -23.76
CA LYS A 20 17.47 3.81 -23.87
C LYS A 20 18.20 3.86 -22.51
N ALA A 21 17.94 4.89 -21.71
CA ALA A 21 18.55 5.01 -20.39
C ALA A 21 18.07 3.90 -19.43
N ALA A 22 16.79 3.54 -19.52
CA ALA A 22 16.20 2.46 -18.73
C ALA A 22 16.81 1.09 -19.10
N GLU A 23 16.94 0.79 -20.39
CA GLU A 23 17.59 -0.46 -20.86
C GLU A 23 19.08 -0.51 -20.45
N GLU A 24 19.79 0.61 -20.58
CA GLU A 24 21.19 0.71 -20.14
C GLU A 24 21.32 0.52 -18.63
N HIS A 25 20.35 1.00 -17.85
CA HIS A 25 20.29 0.77 -16.41
C HIS A 25 20.13 -0.72 -16.08
N ILE A 26 19.23 -1.43 -16.76
CA ILE A 26 19.04 -2.88 -16.55
C ILE A 26 20.31 -3.66 -16.90
N LYS A 27 21.01 -3.32 -17.98
CA LYS A 27 22.28 -3.97 -18.35
C LYS A 27 23.36 -3.86 -17.26
N LYS A 28 23.31 -2.80 -16.43
CA LYS A 28 24.24 -2.64 -15.29
C LYS A 28 23.95 -3.60 -14.15
N LEU A 29 22.82 -4.29 -14.14
CA LEU A 29 22.47 -5.28 -13.11
C LEU A 29 23.61 -6.30 -12.92
N LYS A 30 24.24 -6.75 -14.00
CA LYS A 30 25.37 -7.69 -13.93
C LYS A 30 26.55 -7.16 -13.11
N ASP A 31 26.79 -5.86 -13.17
CA ASP A 31 27.88 -5.23 -12.41
C ASP A 31 27.50 -5.04 -10.94
N VAL A 32 26.26 -4.72 -10.67
CA VAL A 32 25.69 -4.63 -9.31
C VAL A 32 25.78 -5.99 -8.59
N LEU A 33 25.46 -7.07 -9.29
CA LEU A 33 25.45 -8.41 -8.73
C LEU A 33 26.85 -9.04 -8.61
N LYS A 34 27.87 -8.51 -9.32
CA LYS A 34 29.26 -8.95 -9.25
C LYS A 34 30.11 -8.22 -8.21
N HIS A 35 29.51 -7.33 -7.41
CA HIS A 35 30.26 -6.60 -6.40
C HIS A 35 31.02 -7.56 -5.47
N PRO A 36 32.26 -7.22 -5.00
CA PRO A 36 33.20 -8.14 -4.32
C PRO A 36 32.67 -8.78 -3.03
N HIS A 37 31.54 -8.33 -2.50
CA HIS A 37 30.86 -8.97 -1.37
C HIS A 37 29.74 -9.95 -1.81
N ASN A 38 29.40 -10.00 -3.10
CA ASN A 38 28.46 -10.94 -3.67
C ASN A 38 29.24 -12.05 -4.36
N GLU A 39 29.40 -13.19 -3.70
CA GLU A 39 29.96 -14.37 -4.36
C GLU A 39 29.13 -14.75 -5.59
N SER A 40 29.79 -15.25 -6.63
CA SER A 40 29.22 -15.48 -7.97
C SER A 40 28.00 -16.40 -8.05
N ASN A 41 27.58 -17.00 -6.96
CA ASN A 41 26.46 -17.94 -6.86
C ASN A 41 25.23 -17.40 -6.15
N TYR A 42 25.22 -16.11 -5.81
CA TYR A 42 24.17 -15.52 -4.99
C TYR A 42 22.78 -15.62 -5.62
N ILE A 43 22.67 -15.33 -6.92
CA ILE A 43 21.40 -15.39 -7.64
C ILE A 43 20.95 -16.84 -7.85
N SER A 44 21.88 -17.75 -8.16
CA SER A 44 21.54 -19.17 -8.31
C SER A 44 21.01 -19.75 -7.00
N ALA A 45 21.67 -19.43 -5.87
CA ALA A 45 21.20 -19.83 -4.55
C ALA A 45 19.81 -19.25 -4.25
N LEU A 46 19.57 -18.00 -4.61
CA LEU A 46 18.29 -17.31 -4.42
C LEU A 46 17.15 -18.00 -5.20
N VAL A 47 17.41 -18.39 -6.44
CA VAL A 47 16.39 -19.06 -7.28
C VAL A 47 16.21 -20.53 -6.88
N GLU A 48 17.28 -21.23 -6.50
CA GLU A 48 17.20 -22.59 -5.96
C GLU A 48 16.38 -22.62 -4.67
N GLU A 49 16.62 -21.68 -3.76
CA GLU A 49 15.87 -21.54 -2.50
C GLU A 49 14.39 -21.18 -2.77
N CYS A 50 14.12 -20.28 -3.72
CA CYS A 50 12.77 -20.01 -4.20
C CYS A 50 12.07 -21.26 -4.73
N ALA A 51 12.76 -22.05 -5.54
CA ALA A 51 12.19 -23.27 -6.10
C ALA A 51 11.87 -24.29 -5.01
N GLU A 52 12.77 -24.47 -4.04
CA GLU A 52 12.57 -25.40 -2.93
C GLU A 52 11.42 -24.99 -2.00
N GLU A 53 11.26 -23.70 -1.70
CA GLU A 53 10.20 -23.20 -0.84
C GLU A 53 8.84 -23.05 -1.54
N LEU A 54 8.84 -22.64 -2.81
CA LEU A 54 7.61 -22.30 -3.54
C LEU A 54 6.97 -23.50 -4.24
N ILE A 55 7.75 -24.49 -4.70
CA ILE A 55 7.24 -25.65 -5.46
C ILE A 55 6.14 -26.41 -4.71
N PRO A 56 6.24 -26.68 -3.39
CA PRO A 56 5.18 -27.40 -2.66
C PRO A 56 3.85 -26.65 -2.59
N ASN A 57 3.89 -25.34 -2.52
CA ASN A 57 2.77 -24.54 -2.11
C ASN A 57 2.20 -23.61 -3.21
N ARG A 58 2.97 -23.30 -4.27
CA ARG A 58 2.61 -22.25 -5.24
C ARG A 58 3.08 -22.54 -6.67
N LYS A 59 2.55 -23.59 -7.23
CA LYS A 59 2.94 -24.12 -8.56
C LYS A 59 2.99 -23.08 -9.70
N GLN A 60 2.13 -22.08 -9.71
CA GLN A 60 2.10 -21.11 -10.81
C GLN A 60 3.30 -20.14 -10.78
N VAL A 61 3.72 -19.71 -9.61
CA VAL A 61 4.87 -18.81 -9.45
C VAL A 61 6.17 -19.59 -9.60
N ALA A 62 6.24 -20.79 -9.02
CA ALA A 62 7.38 -21.67 -9.18
C ALA A 62 7.64 -22.00 -10.65
N SER A 63 6.58 -22.32 -11.42
CA SER A 63 6.70 -22.60 -12.85
C SER A 63 7.18 -21.39 -13.68
N TYR A 64 6.93 -20.18 -13.22
CA TYR A 64 7.48 -18.97 -13.85
C TYR A 64 9.00 -18.89 -13.70
N TRP A 65 9.54 -19.24 -12.50
CA TRP A 65 10.98 -19.18 -12.23
C TRP A 65 11.74 -20.43 -12.66
N GLU A 66 11.05 -21.55 -12.97
CA GLU A 66 11.67 -22.78 -13.46
C GLU A 66 12.55 -22.58 -14.71
N PRO A 67 12.16 -21.82 -15.75
CA PRO A 67 13.01 -21.51 -16.89
C PRO A 67 14.32 -20.79 -16.53
N TYR A 68 14.36 -20.08 -15.42
CA TYR A 68 15.58 -19.45 -14.93
C TYR A 68 16.63 -20.50 -14.52
N LEU A 69 16.22 -21.56 -13.82
CA LEU A 69 17.10 -22.68 -13.45
C LEU A 69 17.64 -23.40 -14.68
N MET A 70 16.86 -23.42 -15.77
CA MET A 70 17.23 -23.97 -17.05
C MET A 70 18.12 -23.04 -17.90
N GLY A 71 18.36 -21.82 -17.44
CA GLY A 71 19.09 -20.80 -18.19
C GLY A 71 18.32 -20.16 -19.35
N GLU A 72 17.02 -20.41 -19.44
CA GLU A 72 16.12 -19.85 -20.46
C GLU A 72 15.64 -18.42 -20.09
N LEU A 73 15.50 -18.14 -18.81
CA LEU A 73 15.16 -16.84 -18.25
C LEU A 73 16.35 -16.29 -17.46
N THR A 74 16.62 -14.99 -17.59
CA THR A 74 17.62 -14.27 -16.78
C THR A 74 16.96 -13.15 -15.98
N LEU A 75 17.57 -12.72 -14.87
CA LEU A 75 17.06 -11.55 -14.14
C LEU A 75 17.03 -10.30 -15.01
N GLU A 76 17.99 -10.14 -15.93
CA GLU A 76 17.99 -9.05 -16.91
C GLU A 76 16.75 -9.13 -17.80
N SER A 77 16.40 -10.30 -18.34
CA SER A 77 15.20 -10.48 -19.17
C SER A 77 13.91 -10.24 -18.36
N PHE A 78 13.86 -10.70 -17.11
CA PHE A 78 12.75 -10.45 -16.19
C PHE A 78 12.50 -8.94 -15.98
N PHE A 79 13.55 -8.18 -15.68
CA PHE A 79 13.42 -6.73 -15.48
C PHE A 79 13.13 -5.97 -16.77
N LEU A 80 13.61 -6.44 -17.94
CA LEU A 80 13.24 -5.85 -19.23
C LEU A 80 11.76 -6.03 -19.53
N GLU A 81 11.18 -7.19 -19.24
CA GLU A 81 9.74 -7.42 -19.40
C GLU A 81 8.93 -6.60 -18.41
N TRP A 82 9.35 -6.55 -17.15
CA TRP A 82 8.67 -5.74 -16.13
C TRP A 82 8.72 -4.25 -16.46
N LEU A 83 9.85 -3.76 -16.94
CA LEU A 83 10.06 -2.33 -17.28
C LEU A 83 8.91 -1.74 -18.10
N THR A 84 8.45 -2.49 -19.11
CA THR A 84 7.40 -2.03 -20.05
C THR A 84 6.06 -2.74 -19.84
N TYR A 85 5.87 -3.37 -18.70
CA TYR A 85 4.59 -3.97 -18.35
C TYR A 85 3.55 -2.89 -18.01
N THR A 86 2.37 -3.00 -18.62
CA THR A 86 1.20 -2.21 -18.23
C THR A 86 0.17 -3.14 -17.60
N PRO A 87 -0.37 -2.80 -16.43
CA PRO A 87 -1.33 -3.63 -15.73
C PRO A 87 -2.54 -4.02 -16.58
N THR A 88 -2.93 -5.28 -16.51
CA THR A 88 -4.15 -5.78 -17.14
C THR A 88 -5.22 -6.07 -16.09
N THR A 89 -6.48 -6.18 -16.49
CA THR A 89 -7.57 -6.55 -15.58
C THR A 89 -7.47 -7.97 -15.05
N LEU A 90 -6.71 -8.85 -15.72
CA LEU A 90 -6.49 -10.24 -15.31
C LEU A 90 -5.25 -10.44 -14.45
N SER A 91 -4.27 -9.57 -14.58
CA SER A 91 -3.00 -9.63 -13.84
C SER A 91 -2.48 -8.23 -13.57
N PRO A 92 -3.11 -7.47 -12.67
CA PRO A 92 -2.69 -6.09 -12.43
C PRO A 92 -1.28 -6.01 -11.83
N GLY A 93 -0.85 -6.98 -11.05
CA GLY A 93 0.44 -7.03 -10.37
C GLY A 93 1.45 -8.06 -10.87
N LYS A 94 1.31 -8.61 -12.10
CA LYS A 94 2.05 -9.80 -12.59
C LYS A 94 3.53 -9.87 -12.17
N TYR A 95 4.36 -8.89 -12.55
CA TYR A 95 5.80 -8.92 -12.25
C TYR A 95 6.11 -8.56 -10.81
N ILE A 96 5.26 -7.74 -10.20
CA ILE A 96 5.31 -7.42 -8.78
C ILE A 96 5.13 -8.70 -7.96
N GLU A 97 4.12 -9.52 -8.28
CA GLU A 97 3.85 -10.79 -7.62
C GLU A 97 5.03 -11.76 -7.76
N TYR A 98 5.56 -11.93 -8.97
CA TYR A 98 6.71 -12.82 -9.18
C TYR A 98 7.94 -12.37 -8.39
N TRP A 99 8.21 -11.07 -8.36
CA TRP A 99 9.30 -10.49 -7.62
C TRP A 99 9.12 -10.66 -6.11
N ASP A 100 7.92 -10.40 -5.60
CA ASP A 100 7.61 -10.52 -4.19
C ASP A 100 7.85 -11.93 -3.67
N TYR A 101 7.46 -12.96 -4.42
CA TYR A 101 7.76 -14.33 -4.02
C TYR A 101 9.25 -14.61 -3.94
N LEU A 102 10.02 -14.06 -4.85
CA LEU A 102 11.46 -14.25 -4.87
C LEU A 102 12.14 -13.55 -3.68
N VAL A 103 11.74 -12.32 -3.37
CA VAL A 103 12.38 -11.55 -2.29
C VAL A 103 11.89 -11.95 -0.89
N ASN A 104 10.86 -12.76 -0.79
CA ASN A 104 10.39 -13.32 0.47
C ASN A 104 11.09 -14.60 0.89
N THR A 105 12.06 -15.07 0.12
CA THR A 105 13.05 -16.07 0.57
C THR A 105 14.11 -15.40 1.45
N GLN A 106 14.85 -16.19 2.21
CA GLN A 106 15.91 -15.66 3.05
C GLN A 106 16.99 -14.96 2.21
N SER A 107 17.40 -15.56 1.10
CA SER A 107 18.37 -14.98 0.16
C SER A 107 17.81 -13.73 -0.51
N GLY A 108 16.52 -13.71 -0.84
CA GLY A 108 15.84 -12.54 -1.40
C GLY A 108 15.75 -11.37 -0.43
N LEU A 109 15.52 -11.62 0.85
CA LEU A 109 15.58 -10.59 1.90
C LEU A 109 16.97 -9.98 2.02
N ILE A 110 18.03 -10.78 1.93
CA ILE A 110 19.41 -10.30 1.94
C ILE A 110 19.65 -9.43 0.70
N LEU A 111 19.27 -9.90 -0.50
CA LEU A 111 19.43 -9.15 -1.74
C LEU A 111 18.68 -7.81 -1.70
N SER A 112 17.45 -7.79 -1.26
CA SER A 112 16.63 -6.57 -1.22
C SER A 112 17.15 -5.51 -0.24
N ASN A 113 18.00 -5.91 0.71
CA ASN A 113 18.70 -4.99 1.63
C ASN A 113 20.17 -4.75 1.27
N ASP A 114 20.66 -5.35 0.18
CA ASP A 114 22.03 -5.15 -0.28
C ASP A 114 22.29 -3.69 -0.64
N ALA A 115 23.45 -3.18 -0.23
CA ALA A 115 23.80 -1.76 -0.36
C ALA A 115 23.95 -1.28 -1.82
N TYR A 116 24.15 -2.21 -2.76
CA TYR A 116 24.29 -1.91 -4.19
C TYR A 116 23.02 -2.23 -4.97
N PHE A 117 22.34 -3.33 -4.64
CA PHE A 117 21.11 -3.72 -5.32
C PHE A 117 19.94 -2.79 -4.98
N LYS A 118 19.76 -2.42 -3.73
CA LYS A 118 18.63 -1.58 -3.29
C LYS A 118 18.57 -0.23 -4.03
N PRO A 119 19.65 0.55 -4.19
CA PRO A 119 19.64 1.77 -4.98
C PRO A 119 19.37 1.52 -6.47
N TRP A 120 19.95 0.46 -7.04
CA TRP A 120 19.70 0.06 -8.43
C TRP A 120 18.21 -0.26 -8.65
N PHE A 121 17.62 -1.03 -7.74
CA PHE A 121 16.20 -1.40 -7.81
C PHE A 121 15.28 -0.17 -7.67
N LYS A 122 15.63 0.78 -6.80
CA LYS A 122 14.92 2.06 -6.70
C LYS A 122 14.90 2.81 -8.03
N ASP A 123 16.03 2.88 -8.71
CA ASP A 123 16.12 3.54 -10.02
C ASP A 123 15.35 2.78 -11.10
N PHE A 124 15.38 1.44 -11.08
CA PHE A 124 14.54 0.61 -11.94
C PHE A 124 13.05 0.94 -11.75
N LEU A 125 12.58 1.03 -10.51
CA LEU A 125 11.19 1.37 -10.21
C LEU A 125 10.81 2.77 -10.69
N ASN A 126 11.73 3.73 -10.64
CA ASN A 126 11.53 5.05 -11.22
C ASN A 126 11.34 4.98 -12.75
N PHE A 127 12.14 4.17 -13.44
CA PHE A 127 11.98 3.95 -14.88
C PHE A 127 10.65 3.24 -15.23
N HIS A 128 10.26 2.25 -14.43
CA HIS A 128 8.94 1.63 -14.60
C HIS A 128 7.80 2.64 -14.35
N GLY A 129 7.92 3.50 -13.33
CA GLY A 129 7.00 4.61 -13.09
C GLY A 129 6.92 5.59 -14.27
N ASP A 130 8.05 5.89 -14.91
CA ASP A 130 8.11 6.68 -16.15
C ASP A 130 7.34 5.98 -17.30
N TRP A 131 7.50 4.64 -17.46
CA TRP A 131 6.71 3.87 -18.41
C TRP A 131 5.21 3.97 -18.12
N ILE A 132 4.78 3.71 -16.88
CA ILE A 132 3.37 3.80 -16.46
C ILE A 132 2.79 5.20 -16.69
N ASN A 133 3.62 6.24 -16.59
CA ASN A 133 3.22 7.62 -16.88
C ASN A 133 3.39 8.01 -18.37
N SER A 134 3.79 7.10 -19.24
CA SER A 134 3.97 7.38 -20.67
C SER A 134 2.70 7.18 -21.48
N THR A 135 2.65 7.82 -22.65
CA THR A 135 1.57 7.59 -23.62
C THR A 135 1.53 6.15 -24.16
N SER A 136 2.65 5.42 -24.07
CA SER A 136 2.75 4.02 -24.48
C SER A 136 2.02 3.06 -23.53
N SER A 137 1.74 3.46 -22.28
CA SER A 137 1.08 2.63 -21.28
C SER A 137 -0.45 2.55 -21.40
N THR A 138 -1.04 3.05 -22.51
CA THR A 138 -2.50 3.11 -22.70
C THR A 138 -3.12 1.82 -23.24
N ALA A 139 -2.31 0.84 -23.65
CA ALA A 139 -2.77 -0.34 -24.41
C ALA A 139 -3.86 -1.16 -23.69
N THR A 140 -3.87 -1.20 -22.37
CA THR A 140 -4.82 -1.98 -21.56
C THR A 140 -6.04 -1.19 -21.11
N LEU A 141 -6.08 0.12 -21.33
CA LEU A 141 -7.12 1.00 -20.77
C LEU A 141 -8.52 0.67 -21.30
N ALA A 142 -8.65 0.20 -22.55
CA ALA A 142 -9.95 -0.16 -23.09
C ALA A 142 -10.62 -1.32 -22.34
N ASP A 143 -9.85 -2.22 -21.77
CA ASP A 143 -10.35 -3.32 -20.94
C ASP A 143 -10.71 -2.82 -19.54
N TRP A 144 -9.89 -1.92 -18.98
CA TRP A 144 -10.19 -1.28 -17.70
C TRP A 144 -11.47 -0.44 -17.74
N MET A 145 -11.79 0.21 -18.88
CA MET A 145 -13.05 0.95 -19.06
C MET A 145 -14.29 0.06 -19.03
N LYS A 146 -14.14 -1.23 -19.32
CA LYS A 146 -15.23 -2.22 -19.30
C LYS A 146 -15.23 -3.09 -18.07
N PHE A 147 -14.19 -2.98 -17.25
CA PHE A 147 -14.03 -3.83 -16.08
C PHE A 147 -15.02 -3.43 -14.99
N GLY A 148 -15.82 -4.37 -14.53
CA GLY A 148 -16.79 -4.17 -13.46
C GLY A 148 -16.25 -4.50 -12.05
N GLY A 149 -14.94 -4.75 -11.96
CA GLY A 149 -14.34 -5.24 -10.73
C GLY A 149 -14.52 -6.75 -10.51
N THR A 150 -14.21 -7.18 -9.32
CA THR A 150 -14.47 -8.54 -8.84
C THR A 150 -15.66 -8.53 -7.87
N LYS A 151 -16.13 -9.71 -7.46
CA LYS A 151 -17.15 -9.79 -6.41
C LYS A 151 -16.67 -9.20 -5.08
N ALA A 152 -15.39 -9.36 -4.77
CA ALA A 152 -14.76 -8.80 -3.59
C ALA A 152 -14.46 -7.29 -3.74
N HIS A 153 -14.19 -6.83 -4.95
CA HIS A 153 -13.82 -5.45 -5.28
C HIS A 153 -14.62 -4.96 -6.47
N PRO A 154 -15.91 -4.57 -6.25
CA PRO A 154 -16.74 -3.99 -7.31
C PRO A 154 -16.12 -2.66 -7.75
N PHE A 155 -16.08 -2.45 -9.06
CA PHE A 155 -15.55 -1.24 -9.67
C PHE A 155 -16.56 -0.66 -10.66
N ASN A 156 -16.77 0.64 -10.60
CA ASN A 156 -17.63 1.36 -11.54
C ASN A 156 -16.90 2.60 -12.05
N ILE A 157 -16.45 2.57 -13.29
CA ILE A 157 -15.77 3.70 -13.91
C ILE A 157 -16.65 4.96 -14.00
N GLU A 158 -17.98 4.81 -13.95
CA GLU A 158 -18.90 5.96 -14.00
C GLU A 158 -18.86 6.84 -12.74
N ASP A 159 -18.26 6.37 -11.64
CA ASP A 159 -18.04 7.17 -10.45
C ASP A 159 -16.93 8.21 -10.62
N TYR A 160 -16.12 8.07 -11.69
CA TYR A 160 -14.91 8.85 -11.91
C TYR A 160 -15.02 9.81 -13.10
N GLU A 161 -14.25 10.91 -13.01
CA GLU A 161 -14.05 11.81 -14.13
C GLU A 161 -13.23 11.10 -15.22
N ARG A 162 -13.69 11.23 -16.46
CA ARG A 162 -12.99 10.74 -17.65
C ARG A 162 -12.74 11.92 -18.57
N PRO A 163 -11.48 12.16 -19.01
CA PRO A 163 -11.17 13.25 -19.92
C PRO A 163 -12.00 13.25 -21.23
N ASP A 164 -12.32 12.06 -21.75
CA ASP A 164 -13.24 11.85 -22.85
C ASP A 164 -14.05 10.57 -22.63
N PRO A 165 -15.29 10.66 -22.09
CA PRO A 165 -16.14 9.49 -21.85
C PRO A 165 -16.53 8.71 -23.12
N THR A 166 -16.38 9.28 -24.30
CA THR A 166 -16.71 8.62 -25.59
C THR A 166 -15.54 7.81 -26.15
N SER A 167 -14.33 8.06 -25.65
CA SER A 167 -13.14 7.31 -26.02
C SER A 167 -13.12 5.93 -25.38
N SER A 168 -12.64 4.93 -26.12
CA SER A 168 -12.43 3.57 -25.58
C SER A 168 -11.48 3.52 -24.39
N THR A 169 -10.59 4.51 -24.24
CA THR A 169 -9.64 4.64 -23.12
C THR A 169 -10.13 5.62 -22.04
N GLY A 170 -11.39 6.12 -22.12
CA GLY A 170 -11.89 7.19 -21.27
C GLY A 170 -11.18 8.53 -21.48
N GLY A 171 -10.35 8.66 -22.53
CA GLY A 171 -9.51 9.83 -22.81
C GLY A 171 -8.26 9.96 -21.97
N PHE A 172 -7.97 9.00 -21.10
CA PHE A 172 -6.70 8.95 -20.35
C PHE A 172 -5.52 8.77 -21.32
N LYS A 173 -4.43 9.48 -21.06
CA LYS A 173 -3.23 9.52 -21.90
C LYS A 173 -2.08 8.66 -21.37
N SER A 174 -2.24 8.06 -20.19
CA SER A 174 -1.33 7.09 -19.61
C SER A 174 -2.09 6.20 -18.61
N PHE A 175 -1.51 5.05 -18.27
CA PHE A 175 -2.08 4.22 -17.22
C PHE A 175 -2.09 4.96 -15.86
N ASN A 176 -1.05 5.77 -15.58
CA ASN A 176 -0.98 6.54 -14.34
C ASN A 176 -2.10 7.59 -14.24
N GLN A 177 -2.54 8.21 -15.37
CA GLN A 177 -3.71 9.08 -15.33
C GLN A 177 -4.99 8.32 -14.96
N PHE A 178 -5.17 7.10 -15.47
CA PHE A 178 -6.28 6.24 -15.07
C PHE A 178 -6.18 5.83 -13.59
N PHE A 179 -5.00 5.47 -13.14
CA PHE A 179 -4.77 5.06 -11.75
C PHE A 179 -5.07 6.20 -10.77
N LEU A 180 -4.71 7.44 -11.13
CA LEU A 180 -4.94 8.67 -10.35
C LEU A 180 -6.22 9.43 -10.75
N ARG A 181 -7.19 8.74 -11.35
CA ARG A 181 -8.46 9.34 -11.77
C ARG A 181 -9.20 10.03 -10.61
N ASN A 182 -9.80 11.17 -10.89
CA ASN A 182 -10.61 11.89 -9.93
C ASN A 182 -12.02 11.31 -9.80
N LEU A 183 -12.62 11.45 -8.64
CA LEU A 183 -14.05 11.19 -8.44
C LEU A 183 -14.89 12.30 -9.08
N LYS A 184 -16.01 11.96 -9.68
CA LYS A 184 -16.99 12.95 -10.13
C LYS A 184 -17.52 13.78 -8.95
N PRO A 185 -17.89 15.05 -9.18
CA PRO A 185 -18.55 15.85 -8.16
C PRO A 185 -19.75 15.12 -7.55
N GLY A 186 -19.85 15.15 -6.23
CA GLY A 186 -20.95 14.48 -5.48
C GLY A 186 -20.72 12.99 -5.19
N GLN A 187 -19.69 12.36 -5.78
CA GLN A 187 -19.29 11.01 -5.38
C GLN A 187 -18.57 11.05 -4.02
N ARG A 188 -18.70 9.97 -3.24
CA ARG A 188 -18.06 9.85 -1.91
C ARG A 188 -18.38 11.06 -0.99
N PRO A 189 -19.66 11.40 -0.74
CA PRO A 189 -20.00 12.50 0.15
C PRO A 189 -19.46 12.24 1.55
N ILE A 190 -19.02 13.31 2.21
CA ILE A 190 -18.48 13.18 3.57
C ILE A 190 -19.57 12.75 4.55
N CYS A 191 -19.19 11.87 5.47
CA CYS A 191 -20.04 11.44 6.57
C CYS A 191 -20.50 12.64 7.41
N ASN A 192 -21.81 12.80 7.61
CA ASN A 192 -22.47 13.87 8.36
C ASN A 192 -23.02 13.42 9.72
N ALA A 193 -22.55 12.29 10.25
CA ALA A 193 -22.98 11.81 11.57
C ALA A 193 -22.60 12.80 12.68
N GLU A 194 -23.50 12.93 13.67
CA GLU A 194 -23.34 13.87 14.78
C GLU A 194 -22.97 13.13 16.10
N PRO A 195 -22.21 13.79 16.98
CA PRO A 195 -21.54 15.07 16.80
C PRO A 195 -20.36 14.95 15.79
N ALA A 196 -20.25 15.90 14.89
CA ALA A 196 -19.27 15.85 13.80
C ALA A 196 -17.82 15.68 14.30
N ASP A 197 -17.47 16.31 15.42
CA ASP A 197 -16.12 16.29 15.98
C ASP A 197 -15.76 14.95 16.66
N ASP A 198 -16.73 14.10 16.93
CA ASP A 198 -16.53 12.76 17.49
C ASP A 198 -16.46 11.68 16.39
N VAL A 199 -16.56 12.05 15.11
CA VAL A 199 -16.60 11.12 13.98
C VAL A 199 -15.25 11.08 13.24
N ILE A 200 -14.77 9.87 13.00
CA ILE A 200 -13.63 9.55 12.15
C ILE A 200 -14.17 9.13 10.79
N VAL A 201 -13.62 9.65 9.70
CA VAL A 201 -13.97 9.24 8.35
C VAL A 201 -12.85 8.40 7.72
N ALA A 202 -13.20 7.56 6.77
CA ALA A 202 -12.22 6.79 6.01
C ALA A 202 -11.29 7.74 5.23
N PRO A 203 -9.97 7.58 5.37
CA PRO A 203 -9.00 8.38 4.65
C PRO A 203 -8.87 8.00 3.17
N CYS A 204 -9.25 6.79 2.78
CA CYS A 204 -9.17 6.27 1.41
C CYS A 204 -10.25 5.22 1.16
N ASP A 205 -10.42 4.78 -0.10
CA ASP A 205 -11.11 3.54 -0.43
C ASP A 205 -10.26 2.35 0.03
N GLY A 206 -10.87 1.19 0.29
CA GLY A 206 -10.14 -0.04 0.57
C GLY A 206 -10.83 -1.00 1.53
N GLY A 207 -10.14 -2.09 1.85
CA GLY A 207 -10.52 -3.03 2.89
C GLY A 207 -9.99 -2.59 4.25
N VAL A 208 -10.88 -2.43 5.22
CA VAL A 208 -10.53 -2.01 6.59
C VAL A 208 -10.33 -3.23 7.47
N PHE A 209 -9.20 -3.26 8.14
CA PHE A 209 -8.81 -4.29 9.10
C PHE A 209 -8.54 -3.68 10.48
N TYR A 210 -8.86 -4.38 11.53
CA TYR A 210 -8.28 -4.09 12.83
C TYR A 210 -6.93 -4.75 12.95
N LEU A 211 -5.90 -3.97 13.23
CA LEU A 211 -4.59 -4.49 13.62
C LEU A 211 -4.54 -4.73 15.14
N ASP A 212 -5.08 -3.78 15.91
CA ASP A 212 -5.17 -3.89 17.36
C ASP A 212 -6.39 -3.12 17.89
N ARG A 213 -7.07 -3.69 18.88
CA ARG A 213 -8.23 -3.08 19.56
C ARG A 213 -7.86 -2.25 20.77
N GLY A 214 -6.58 -2.16 21.09
CA GLY A 214 -6.10 -1.61 22.35
C GLY A 214 -6.27 -2.61 23.52
N SER A 215 -5.29 -2.71 24.37
CA SER A 215 -5.42 -3.44 25.63
C SER A 215 -6.54 -2.81 26.45
N ALA A 216 -7.47 -3.62 26.97
CA ALA A 216 -8.49 -3.12 27.88
C ALA A 216 -7.84 -2.33 29.04
N PRO A 217 -8.38 -1.19 29.45
CA PRO A 217 -7.82 -0.42 30.55
C PRO A 217 -7.77 -1.30 31.82
N GLY A 218 -6.59 -1.72 32.22
CA GLY A 218 -6.39 -2.54 33.42
C GLY A 218 -5.10 -3.33 33.51
N ASN A 219 -4.40 -3.58 32.42
CA ASN A 219 -3.16 -4.35 32.46
C ASN A 219 -1.95 -3.48 32.06
N THR A 220 -1.39 -2.77 33.03
CA THR A 220 -0.27 -1.84 32.84
C THR A 220 1.08 -2.52 32.56
N GLU A 221 1.22 -3.83 32.78
CA GLU A 221 2.46 -4.56 32.53
C GLU A 221 2.61 -5.00 31.06
N GLU A 222 1.52 -5.25 30.33
CA GLU A 222 1.55 -5.58 28.91
C GLU A 222 1.75 -4.36 28.01
N VAL A 223 1.39 -3.17 28.47
CA VAL A 223 1.52 -1.90 27.72
C VAL A 223 2.99 -1.50 27.49
N LEU A 224 3.94 -2.09 28.21
CA LEU A 224 5.37 -1.84 28.04
C LEU A 224 6.05 -2.78 27.03
N SER A 225 5.34 -3.77 26.48
CA SER A 225 5.86 -4.53 25.35
C SER A 225 5.83 -3.61 24.12
N ARG A 226 6.96 -3.53 23.43
CA ARG A 226 7.14 -2.67 22.23
C ARG A 226 6.31 -3.12 21.04
N ASP A 227 5.62 -4.23 21.16
CA ASP A 227 5.02 -4.99 20.10
C ASP A 227 3.55 -5.23 20.39
N TYR A 228 2.70 -5.04 19.39
CA TYR A 228 1.29 -5.40 19.46
C TYR A 228 1.13 -6.85 19.05
N ASP A 229 0.79 -7.71 20.01
CA ASP A 229 0.43 -9.09 19.71
C ASP A 229 -0.92 -9.11 19.00
N LEU A 230 -0.92 -9.57 17.76
CA LEU A 230 -2.17 -9.89 17.07
C LEU A 230 -2.72 -11.19 17.67
N PRO A 231 -4.00 -11.27 18.03
CA PRO A 231 -4.56 -12.45 18.64
C PRO A 231 -4.28 -13.72 17.81
N GLY A 232 -3.49 -14.62 18.37
CA GLY A 232 -3.17 -15.91 17.78
C GLY A 232 -1.97 -15.96 16.85
N LYS A 233 -1.13 -14.90 16.75
CA LYS A 233 0.04 -14.85 15.85
C LYS A 233 1.23 -14.10 16.45
N SER A 234 2.42 -14.47 15.99
CA SER A 234 3.69 -13.79 16.31
C SER A 234 3.93 -12.49 15.56
N ASP A 235 2.96 -12.02 14.77
CA ASP A 235 3.08 -10.89 13.87
C ASP A 235 2.72 -9.59 14.59
N ARG A 236 3.56 -8.58 14.40
CA ARG A 236 3.51 -7.35 15.18
C ARG A 236 3.73 -6.13 14.29
N PHE A 237 2.85 -5.14 14.39
CA PHE A 237 3.10 -3.82 13.82
C PHE A 237 3.92 -2.99 14.81
N ASP A 238 5.22 -2.80 14.53
CA ASP A 238 6.09 -2.01 15.39
C ASP A 238 5.82 -0.50 15.24
N LEU A 239 5.05 0.04 16.17
CA LEU A 239 4.75 1.48 16.21
C LEU A 239 5.98 2.35 16.47
N LEU A 240 7.01 1.85 17.16
CA LEU A 240 8.21 2.63 17.43
C LEU A 240 9.04 2.80 16.16
N GLU A 241 9.05 1.80 15.29
CA GLU A 241 9.67 1.86 13.98
C GLU A 241 8.82 2.65 12.99
N ALA A 242 7.51 2.40 12.95
CA ALA A 242 6.58 3.06 12.03
C ALA A 242 6.45 4.56 12.29
N LEU A 243 6.52 4.99 13.56
CA LEU A 243 6.32 6.36 14.03
C LEU A 243 7.53 6.88 14.83
N PRO A 244 8.70 7.11 14.21
CA PRO A 244 9.88 7.58 14.91
C PRO A 244 9.61 8.85 15.74
N GLY A 245 9.88 8.76 17.04
CA GLY A 245 9.65 9.84 18.00
C GLY A 245 8.21 9.98 18.52
N TYR A 246 7.21 9.38 17.87
CA TYR A 246 5.81 9.44 18.27
C TYR A 246 5.21 8.08 18.67
N GLY A 247 5.84 6.97 18.31
CA GLY A 247 5.35 5.63 18.62
C GLY A 247 4.90 5.42 20.06
N PRO A 248 5.68 5.85 21.08
CA PRO A 248 5.30 5.69 22.49
C PRO A 248 3.96 6.32 22.86
N TYR A 249 3.51 7.35 22.13
CA TYR A 249 2.22 8.00 22.39
C TYR A 249 1.02 7.12 22.04
N PHE A 250 1.20 6.19 21.12
CA PHE A 250 0.15 5.34 20.58
C PHE A 250 0.17 3.90 21.12
N LEU A 251 1.19 3.53 21.90
CA LEU A 251 1.29 2.20 22.52
C LEU A 251 0.05 1.90 23.38
N GLY A 252 -0.56 0.71 23.20
CA GLY A 252 -1.80 0.31 23.85
C GLY A 252 -3.06 0.98 23.30
N GLY A 253 -2.93 1.76 22.26
CA GLY A 253 -4.05 2.39 21.54
C GLY A 253 -4.66 1.50 20.47
N GLN A 254 -5.61 2.02 19.74
CA GLN A 254 -6.28 1.29 18.65
C GLN A 254 -5.61 1.57 17.31
N LEU A 255 -5.44 0.53 16.52
CA LEU A 255 -4.85 0.56 15.18
C LEU A 255 -5.82 0.01 14.15
N LEU A 256 -5.89 0.67 13.01
CA LEU A 256 -6.63 0.22 11.83
C LEU A 256 -5.69 0.28 10.63
N ASP A 257 -5.75 -0.74 9.78
CA ASP A 257 -5.15 -0.73 8.45
C ASP A 257 -6.24 -0.69 7.39
N ILE A 258 -5.99 0.06 6.31
CA ILE A 258 -6.89 0.17 5.16
C ILE A 258 -6.05 -0.12 3.93
N LEU A 259 -6.25 -1.30 3.36
CA LEU A 259 -5.52 -1.78 2.20
C LEU A 259 -6.27 -1.44 0.92
N LEU A 260 -5.60 -0.76 0.00
CA LEU A 260 -6.18 -0.35 -1.27
C LEU A 260 -5.93 -1.41 -2.35
N TRP A 261 -6.95 -1.66 -3.18
CA TRP A 261 -6.87 -2.50 -4.37
C TRP A 261 -6.59 -1.66 -5.62
N PHE A 262 -6.14 -2.29 -6.70
CA PHE A 262 -5.78 -1.61 -7.97
C PHE A 262 -6.91 -0.75 -8.57
N THR A 263 -8.16 -1.10 -8.29
CA THR A 263 -9.35 -0.37 -8.76
C THR A 263 -9.84 0.70 -7.79
N ASP A 264 -9.29 0.76 -6.59
CA ASP A 264 -9.70 1.74 -5.60
C ASP A 264 -9.27 3.17 -5.99
N TYR A 265 -9.79 4.14 -5.29
CA TYR A 265 -9.42 5.53 -5.42
C TYR A 265 -8.14 5.79 -4.63
N HIS A 266 -7.01 5.95 -5.34
CA HIS A 266 -5.66 6.03 -4.73
C HIS A 266 -5.28 7.39 -4.17
N HIS A 267 -6.24 8.26 -3.95
CA HIS A 267 -6.03 9.50 -3.21
C HIS A 267 -6.46 9.32 -1.76
N PHE A 268 -5.80 10.05 -0.85
CA PHE A 268 -6.12 9.95 0.56
C PHE A 268 -6.47 11.32 1.17
N HIS A 269 -7.30 11.27 2.20
CA HIS A 269 -7.95 12.43 2.81
C HIS A 269 -7.79 12.41 4.33
N ALA A 270 -7.89 13.57 4.96
CA ALA A 270 -7.80 13.70 6.41
C ALA A 270 -8.94 12.92 7.11
N PRO A 271 -8.62 11.98 8.01
CA PRO A 271 -9.65 11.22 8.74
C PRO A 271 -10.37 12.04 9.80
N VAL A 272 -9.75 13.12 10.27
CA VAL A 272 -10.20 13.99 11.36
C VAL A 272 -9.84 15.45 11.08
N THR A 273 -10.52 16.39 11.71
CA THR A 273 -10.13 17.80 11.71
C THR A 273 -9.06 18.05 12.77
N GLY A 274 -7.99 18.79 12.42
CA GLY A 274 -6.92 19.11 13.34
C GLY A 274 -5.79 19.92 12.73
N GLU A 275 -4.68 20.01 13.46
CA GLU A 275 -3.44 20.65 13.03
C GLU A 275 -2.38 19.57 12.79
N VAL A 276 -1.76 19.56 11.62
CA VAL A 276 -0.62 18.68 11.33
C VAL A 276 0.60 19.24 12.05
N ILE A 277 0.97 18.63 13.17
CA ILE A 277 2.11 19.10 13.99
C ILE A 277 3.42 18.45 13.59
N HIS A 278 3.37 17.35 12.86
CA HIS A 278 4.53 16.66 12.29
C HIS A 278 4.12 15.96 11.00
N GLN A 279 5.01 15.96 10.02
CA GLN A 279 4.91 15.13 8.83
C GLN A 279 6.29 14.82 8.26
N GLY A 280 6.42 13.70 7.57
CA GLY A 280 7.67 13.32 6.94
C GLY A 280 7.60 12.02 6.17
N LEU A 281 8.46 11.93 5.14
CA LEU A 281 8.73 10.69 4.42
C LEU A 281 9.84 9.94 5.14
N TYR A 282 9.60 8.67 5.44
CA TYR A 282 10.59 7.76 5.98
C TYR A 282 10.89 6.69 4.94
N GLU A 283 12.13 6.63 4.52
CA GLU A 283 12.58 5.59 3.59
C GLU A 283 12.56 4.21 4.27
N GLY A 284 12.23 3.20 3.50
CA GLY A 284 12.15 1.84 3.98
C GLY A 284 12.40 0.83 2.88
N SER A 285 11.95 -0.39 3.09
CA SER A 285 11.90 -1.43 2.07
C SER A 285 10.83 -1.10 1.03
N TYR A 286 11.06 -1.48 -0.20
CA TYR A 286 10.06 -1.46 -1.29
C TYR A 286 9.44 -2.83 -1.54
N ASN A 287 9.94 -3.85 -0.86
CA ASN A 287 9.45 -5.20 -0.97
C ASN A 287 8.33 -5.44 0.04
N TYR A 288 7.46 -6.32 -0.33
CA TYR A 288 6.30 -6.69 0.44
C TYR A 288 6.30 -8.20 0.65
N ASP A 289 6.16 -8.61 1.89
CA ASP A 289 6.05 -10.02 2.24
C ASP A 289 4.58 -10.42 2.22
N PHE A 290 4.21 -11.20 1.23
CA PHE A 290 2.95 -11.89 1.27
C PHE A 290 3.14 -13.21 2.01
N GLY A 291 2.46 -13.39 3.09
CA GLY A 291 2.07 -14.70 3.50
C GLY A 291 1.34 -15.44 2.36
N ASP A 292 0.65 -16.51 2.62
CA ASP A 292 -0.06 -17.29 1.58
C ASP A 292 -1.07 -16.42 0.79
N TYR A 293 -0.60 -15.83 -0.33
CA TYR A 293 -1.41 -15.03 -1.22
C TYR A 293 -2.20 -15.92 -2.16
N ASN A 294 -3.50 -15.80 -2.12
CA ASN A 294 -4.39 -16.26 -3.16
C ASN A 294 -5.02 -15.03 -3.83
N PRO A 295 -4.89 -14.82 -5.15
CA PRO A 295 -5.50 -13.68 -5.84
C PRO A 295 -7.01 -13.52 -5.60
N GLU A 296 -7.72 -14.61 -5.34
CA GLU A 296 -9.14 -14.58 -4.99
C GLU A 296 -9.39 -14.12 -3.55
N ASP A 297 -8.38 -14.23 -2.67
CA ASP A 297 -8.43 -13.91 -1.25
C ASP A 297 -7.60 -12.65 -0.91
N PHE A 298 -7.24 -11.82 -1.87
CA PHE A 298 -6.32 -10.67 -1.70
C PHE A 298 -6.68 -9.75 -0.53
N TYR A 299 -7.95 -9.63 -0.20
CA TYR A 299 -8.42 -8.91 0.99
C TYR A 299 -8.79 -9.81 2.18
N ALA A 300 -8.59 -11.08 2.04
CA ALA A 300 -8.58 -12.02 3.14
C ALA A 300 -7.30 -12.84 3.03
N PRO A 301 -6.12 -12.25 3.27
CA PRO A 301 -4.92 -13.04 3.34
C PRO A 301 -5.22 -14.11 4.39
N LYS A 302 -5.26 -15.37 3.97
CA LYS A 302 -5.14 -16.48 4.92
C LYS A 302 -3.78 -16.29 5.53
N LEU A 303 -3.78 -15.63 6.66
CA LEU A 303 -2.58 -15.50 7.47
C LEU A 303 -2.06 -16.91 7.70
N PRO A 304 -0.75 -17.15 7.53
CA PRO A 304 -0.18 -18.49 7.67
C PRO A 304 -0.63 -19.09 8.99
N SER A 305 -1.14 -20.33 8.93
CA SER A 305 -1.56 -21.08 10.14
C SER A 305 -0.37 -21.54 10.98
N ASP A 306 0.86 -21.36 10.48
CA ASP A 306 2.07 -21.88 11.10
C ASP A 306 2.95 -20.77 11.68
N SER A 307 3.40 -21.02 12.90
CA SER A 307 4.14 -20.13 13.81
C SER A 307 5.52 -19.66 13.33
N ASP A 308 5.98 -20.09 12.16
CA ASP A 308 7.36 -19.86 11.71
C ASP A 308 7.51 -18.85 10.58
N LYS A 309 6.41 -18.24 10.12
CA LYS A 309 6.46 -17.25 9.06
C LYS A 309 6.32 -15.85 9.64
N VAL A 310 7.32 -15.02 9.42
CA VAL A 310 7.29 -13.59 9.74
C VAL A 310 6.12 -12.97 9.01
N GLY A 311 5.16 -12.44 9.74
CA GLY A 311 3.92 -11.97 9.16
C GLY A 311 4.05 -10.64 8.46
N TRP A 312 3.14 -10.41 7.56
CA TRP A 312 3.10 -9.22 6.77
C TRP A 312 2.98 -7.90 7.55
N TYR A 313 2.26 -7.92 8.67
CA TYR A 313 2.11 -6.74 9.51
C TYR A 313 3.40 -6.31 10.19
N ASP A 314 4.28 -7.23 10.52
CA ASP A 314 5.60 -6.94 11.11
C ASP A 314 6.47 -6.09 10.16
N LYS A 315 6.25 -6.23 8.86
CA LYS A 315 7.01 -5.53 7.83
C LYS A 315 6.38 -4.24 7.35
N LEU A 316 5.08 -4.00 7.57
CA LEU A 316 4.42 -2.77 7.13
C LEU A 316 5.12 -1.52 7.68
N GLY A 317 5.51 -1.51 8.94
CA GLY A 317 6.24 -0.42 9.56
C GLY A 317 7.64 -0.19 8.99
N LYS A 318 8.20 -1.17 8.24
CA LYS A 318 9.52 -1.11 7.62
C LYS A 318 9.51 -0.63 6.17
N HIS A 319 8.34 -0.51 5.56
CA HIS A 319 8.20 -0.03 4.19
C HIS A 319 8.40 1.49 4.10
N GLN A 320 8.60 1.98 2.89
CA GLN A 320 8.53 3.41 2.63
C GLN A 320 7.18 3.93 3.07
N ARG A 321 7.18 4.97 3.90
CA ARG A 321 5.96 5.51 4.47
C ARG A 321 6.02 7.01 4.64
N TYR A 322 4.88 7.65 4.50
CA TYR A 322 4.69 9.05 4.85
C TYR A 322 3.80 9.15 6.09
N VAL A 323 4.26 9.88 7.09
CA VAL A 323 3.60 9.99 8.40
C VAL A 323 3.05 11.40 8.57
N TRP A 324 1.84 11.52 9.06
CA TRP A 324 1.25 12.76 9.57
C TRP A 324 0.80 12.53 11.02
N ILE A 325 1.19 13.44 11.91
CA ILE A 325 0.66 13.51 13.28
C ILE A 325 -0.29 14.68 13.34
N ILE A 326 -1.56 14.40 13.52
CA ILE A 326 -2.64 15.38 13.54
C ILE A 326 -3.07 15.62 14.99
N LYS A 327 -2.86 16.83 15.49
CA LYS A 327 -3.35 17.27 16.82
C LYS A 327 -4.79 17.69 16.69
N THR A 328 -5.66 17.02 17.43
CA THR A 328 -7.12 17.26 17.43
C THR A 328 -7.62 17.67 18.80
N GLU A 329 -8.77 18.30 18.88
CA GLU A 329 -9.40 18.67 20.17
C GLU A 329 -10.03 17.45 20.86
N ARG A 330 -10.58 16.51 20.09
CA ARG A 330 -11.40 15.42 20.62
C ARG A 330 -10.64 14.10 20.77
N PHE A 331 -9.70 13.82 19.89
CA PHE A 331 -8.97 12.54 19.88
C PHE A 331 -7.54 12.66 20.43
N GLY A 332 -7.06 13.89 20.75
CA GLY A 332 -5.65 14.13 21.04
C GLY A 332 -4.80 14.02 19.78
N LEU A 333 -3.69 13.28 19.81
CA LEU A 333 -2.93 13.00 18.60
C LEU A 333 -3.54 11.81 17.85
N VAL A 334 -3.63 11.95 16.54
CA VAL A 334 -3.98 10.88 15.60
C VAL A 334 -2.83 10.74 14.62
N ALA A 335 -2.29 9.54 14.45
CA ALA A 335 -1.33 9.27 13.40
C ALA A 335 -2.05 8.73 12.18
N MET A 336 -1.69 9.26 11.01
CA MET A 336 -2.01 8.70 9.72
C MET A 336 -0.70 8.32 9.02
N ILE A 337 -0.58 7.08 8.60
CA ILE A 337 0.63 6.52 8.00
C ILE A 337 0.24 5.97 6.64
N ALA A 338 0.64 6.65 5.57
CA ALA A 338 0.53 6.11 4.22
C ALA A 338 1.75 5.23 3.95
N ILE A 339 1.53 3.99 3.57
CA ILE A 339 2.57 2.99 3.32
C ILE A 339 2.54 2.61 1.85
N GLY A 340 3.68 2.75 1.19
CA GLY A 340 3.87 2.32 -0.19
C GLY A 340 4.67 1.02 -0.23
N PHE A 341 4.18 0.03 -0.98
CA PHE A 341 4.81 -1.26 -1.15
C PHE A 341 4.66 -1.78 -2.58
N TRP A 342 5.04 -3.02 -2.86
CA TRP A 342 5.00 -3.61 -4.18
C TRP A 342 5.78 -2.82 -5.24
N GLY A 343 6.99 -2.52 -4.89
CA GLY A 343 7.93 -1.96 -5.83
C GLY A 343 7.79 -0.46 -6.06
N VAL A 344 6.64 0.12 -6.32
CA VAL A 344 6.56 1.54 -6.71
C VAL A 344 6.54 2.48 -5.50
N GLY A 345 5.92 2.12 -4.40
CA GLY A 345 5.98 2.81 -3.10
C GLY A 345 5.87 4.35 -3.11
N SER A 346 5.43 4.93 -4.22
CA SER A 346 5.39 6.38 -4.38
C SER A 346 4.26 7.00 -3.58
N ILE A 347 4.59 7.93 -2.68
CA ILE A 347 3.63 8.65 -1.84
C ILE A 347 3.83 10.15 -2.08
N VAL A 348 2.81 10.82 -2.58
CA VAL A 348 2.82 12.25 -2.85
C VAL A 348 2.00 12.98 -1.80
N ASN A 349 2.68 13.81 -1.01
CA ASN A 349 2.04 14.66 -0.01
C ASN A 349 1.61 16.00 -0.61
N ALA A 350 0.36 16.40 -0.35
CA ALA A 350 -0.18 17.68 -0.77
C ALA A 350 -0.32 18.70 0.37
N ILE A 351 -0.01 18.31 1.63
CA ILE A 351 -0.21 19.15 2.81
C ILE A 351 1.08 19.87 3.18
N LYS A 352 0.98 21.15 3.45
CA LYS A 352 2.09 21.94 3.97
C LYS A 352 2.31 21.63 5.45
N ASP A 353 3.55 21.74 5.89
CA ASP A 353 3.91 21.57 7.30
C ASP A 353 3.14 22.58 8.19
N LYS A 354 2.74 22.14 9.37
CA LYS A 354 2.01 22.92 10.37
C LYS A 354 0.70 23.54 9.85
N SER A 355 0.06 22.90 8.85
CA SER A 355 -1.23 23.36 8.36
C SER A 355 -2.40 22.76 9.14
N LYS A 356 -3.50 23.47 9.19
CA LYS A 356 -4.77 22.91 9.63
C LYS A 356 -5.38 22.10 8.50
N VAL A 357 -5.95 20.97 8.83
CA VAL A 357 -6.70 20.11 7.91
C VAL A 357 -8.12 19.94 8.40
N GLU A 358 -9.05 19.93 7.49
CA GLU A 358 -10.45 19.60 7.75
C GLU A 358 -10.69 18.12 7.43
N LYS A 359 -11.53 17.47 8.20
CA LYS A 359 -11.99 16.11 7.96
C LYS A 359 -12.48 15.95 6.51
N GLY A 360 -11.98 14.95 5.80
CA GLY A 360 -12.26 14.71 4.39
C GLY A 360 -11.49 15.59 3.41
N GLN A 361 -10.62 16.50 3.88
CA GLN A 361 -9.74 17.29 3.02
C GLN A 361 -8.70 16.38 2.33
N TYR A 362 -8.44 16.63 1.05
CA TYR A 362 -7.38 15.97 0.30
C TYR A 362 -6.01 16.20 0.95
N MET A 363 -5.26 15.11 1.16
CA MET A 363 -3.93 15.13 1.75
C MET A 363 -2.83 14.65 0.81
N GLY A 364 -3.17 13.90 -0.24
CA GLY A 364 -2.20 13.38 -1.18
C GLY A 364 -2.71 12.15 -1.92
N HIS A 365 -1.78 11.45 -2.58
CA HIS A 365 -2.09 10.24 -3.35
C HIS A 365 -0.92 9.27 -3.38
N PHE A 366 -1.22 8.02 -3.70
CA PHE A 366 -0.23 7.01 -4.02
C PHE A 366 0.03 7.01 -5.54
N GLY A 367 1.29 6.83 -5.95
CA GLY A 367 1.61 6.40 -7.30
C GLY A 367 1.21 4.94 -7.52
N TYR A 368 1.29 4.48 -8.78
CA TYR A 368 1.00 3.08 -9.10
C TYR A 368 1.86 2.12 -8.25
N GLY A 369 1.20 1.14 -7.63
CA GLY A 369 1.82 0.15 -6.75
C GLY A 369 0.88 -0.28 -5.62
N GLY A 370 1.38 -1.08 -4.70
CA GLY A 370 0.66 -1.44 -3.48
C GLY A 370 0.60 -0.26 -2.50
N SER A 371 -0.50 -0.13 -1.80
CA SER A 371 -0.75 0.99 -0.92
C SER A 371 -1.66 0.65 0.25
N SER A 372 -1.32 1.17 1.42
CA SER A 372 -2.10 1.03 2.63
C SER A 372 -2.07 2.30 3.46
N ILE A 373 -3.09 2.51 4.29
CA ILE A 373 -3.11 3.57 5.28
C ILE A 373 -3.39 2.98 6.65
N VAL A 374 -2.44 3.15 7.56
CA VAL A 374 -2.62 2.82 8.97
C VAL A 374 -3.03 4.08 9.74
N LEU A 375 -4.10 3.95 10.53
CA LEU A 375 -4.51 4.95 11.51
C LEU A 375 -4.18 4.46 12.92
N ALA A 376 -3.51 5.30 13.70
CA ALA A 376 -3.21 5.01 15.09
C ALA A 376 -3.83 6.07 16.02
N PHE A 377 -4.44 5.58 17.11
CA PHE A 377 -5.10 6.39 18.13
C PHE A 377 -4.48 6.10 19.51
N LYS A 378 -4.40 7.12 20.36
CA LYS A 378 -3.87 6.95 21.71
C LYS A 378 -4.70 5.95 22.55
N PRO A 379 -4.11 5.28 23.53
CA PRO A 379 -4.87 4.55 24.54
C PRO A 379 -5.84 5.49 25.27
N SER A 380 -6.80 4.97 25.98
CA SER A 380 -7.83 5.75 26.70
C SER A 380 -8.91 6.44 25.85
N LEU A 381 -8.92 6.21 24.54
CA LEU A 381 -10.07 6.61 23.72
C LEU A 381 -11.02 5.42 23.61
N ASP A 382 -12.27 5.64 23.97
CA ASP A 382 -13.34 4.67 23.69
C ASP A 382 -13.84 4.92 22.28
N LEU A 383 -13.27 4.15 21.30
CA LEU A 383 -13.59 4.27 19.90
C LEU A 383 -14.35 3.02 19.43
N GLN A 384 -15.42 3.24 18.70
CA GLN A 384 -16.15 2.19 18.02
C GLN A 384 -15.99 2.36 16.51
N PHE A 385 -15.42 1.35 15.86
CA PHE A 385 -15.23 1.33 14.42
C PHE A 385 -16.26 0.45 13.72
N LYS A 386 -16.93 1.02 12.71
CA LYS A 386 -17.95 0.36 11.90
C LYS A 386 -17.92 0.89 10.48
N VAL A 387 -18.17 0.00 9.54
CA VAL A 387 -18.44 0.33 8.15
C VAL A 387 -19.93 0.08 7.90
N GLY A 388 -20.73 1.13 7.88
CA GLY A 388 -22.17 1.02 7.96
C GLY A 388 -22.59 0.39 9.29
N GLU A 389 -23.34 -0.71 9.25
CA GLU A 389 -23.73 -1.46 10.44
C GLU A 389 -22.75 -2.59 10.80
N LYS A 390 -21.78 -2.88 9.93
CA LYS A 390 -20.82 -3.97 10.13
C LYS A 390 -19.68 -3.49 11.02
N PRO A 391 -19.41 -4.15 12.16
CA PRO A 391 -18.22 -3.85 12.95
C PRO A 391 -16.97 -4.28 12.19
N VAL A 392 -15.86 -3.59 12.39
CA VAL A 392 -14.54 -4.06 11.95
C VAL A 392 -14.05 -5.06 12.98
N GLU A 393 -13.91 -6.34 12.60
CA GLU A 393 -13.78 -7.44 13.55
C GLU A 393 -12.34 -7.93 13.75
N GLY A 394 -11.45 -7.72 12.81
CA GLY A 394 -10.10 -8.21 12.91
C GLY A 394 -9.39 -8.33 11.56
N PRO A 395 -8.14 -8.80 11.54
CA PRO A 395 -7.34 -8.82 10.33
C PRO A 395 -7.83 -9.84 9.28
N ASP A 396 -8.58 -10.87 9.69
CA ASP A 396 -9.03 -11.93 8.77
C ASP A 396 -10.35 -11.60 8.05
N LYS A 397 -10.97 -10.46 8.37
CA LYS A 397 -12.29 -10.09 7.84
C LYS A 397 -12.36 -8.61 7.48
N PRO A 398 -11.75 -8.22 6.35
CA PRO A 398 -11.81 -6.84 5.92
C PRO A 398 -13.24 -6.43 5.61
N VAL A 399 -13.57 -5.18 5.87
CA VAL A 399 -14.83 -4.59 5.47
C VAL A 399 -14.54 -3.50 4.45
N LEU A 400 -15.07 -3.65 3.23
CA LEU A 400 -14.87 -2.67 2.17
C LEU A 400 -15.47 -1.33 2.54
N MET A 401 -14.72 -0.28 2.32
CA MET A 401 -15.07 1.08 2.64
C MET A 401 -14.70 2.03 1.51
N GLU A 402 -15.49 3.06 1.39
CA GLU A 402 -15.22 4.19 0.51
C GLU A 402 -14.69 5.38 1.32
N VAL A 403 -13.77 6.13 0.72
CA VAL A 403 -13.22 7.37 1.29
C VAL A 403 -14.32 8.31 1.78
N ARG A 404 -14.05 9.02 2.88
CA ARG A 404 -14.94 10.02 3.51
C ARG A 404 -16.22 9.46 4.16
N LYS A 405 -16.49 8.16 4.05
CA LYS A 405 -17.59 7.51 4.80
C LYS A 405 -17.26 7.43 6.29
N CYS A 406 -18.28 7.28 7.12
CA CYS A 406 -18.11 7.09 8.56
C CYS A 406 -17.35 5.79 8.83
N LEU A 407 -16.17 5.91 9.40
CA LEU A 407 -15.31 4.78 9.77
C LEU A 407 -15.42 4.46 11.26
N GLY A 408 -15.50 5.49 12.09
CA GLY A 408 -15.54 5.29 13.53
C GLY A 408 -16.10 6.50 14.27
N LYS A 409 -16.39 6.25 15.53
CA LYS A 409 -16.94 7.26 16.42
C LYS A 409 -16.36 7.11 17.82
N ARG A 410 -16.03 8.25 18.45
CA ARG A 410 -15.74 8.31 19.87
C ARG A 410 -17.04 8.11 20.65
N MET A 411 -17.05 7.12 21.53
CA MET A 411 -18.15 6.95 22.46
C MET A 411 -18.03 8.00 23.55
N LYS A 412 -19.17 8.52 24.04
CA LYS A 412 -19.14 9.47 25.15
C LYS A 412 -18.58 8.76 26.37
N PRO A 413 -17.68 9.40 27.16
CA PRO A 413 -17.36 8.86 28.46
C PRO A 413 -18.69 8.75 29.24
N PHE A 414 -18.90 7.63 29.93
CA PHE A 414 -19.99 7.52 30.88
C PHE A 414 -19.91 8.75 31.80
N SER A 415 -20.95 9.60 31.77
CA SER A 415 -21.09 10.65 32.77
C SER A 415 -21.34 9.95 34.10
N TRP A 416 -20.39 10.09 35.02
CA TRP A 416 -20.57 9.72 36.43
C TRP A 416 -21.72 10.51 37.05
#